data_186ca88e994942dc6daadaf332c4d8d7
#
_entry.id   186ca88e994942dc6daadaf332c4d8d7
#
_cell.length_a   1.000
_cell.length_b   1.000
_cell.length_c   1.000
_cell.angle_alpha   90.00
_cell.angle_beta   90.00
_cell.angle_gamma   90.00
#
_symmetry.space_group_name_H-M   'P 1'
#
loop_
_entity.id
_entity.type
_entity.pdbx_description
1 polymer ?
#
loop_
_entity_poly.entity_id
_entity_poly.type
_entity_poly.pdbx_seq_one_letter_code
_entity_poly.pdbx_strand_id
1 'polypeptide(L)'
;MTHRTLAGALGAVLTTLPLFAFAQTPGAASFGEHCAACHGDRGQGGANIPALTTPHAQQQSEQALFDFITKGNPSNGMPSWAQLPETERRQLVAFVKALPAGAVATTAQSTVTAASPLNAPPPTPPFTDFRYESPGTIHKVTVSDLPQPFATDSAGNPPKVVPRPEGAWPKTLPGFKVELYAEGLTNPRLTRTAPNGDVFVAETNAGRVRVFRGITADGKPEQVEIFAEGIAKPFGIAFYPADKPKWVYVAGFDRVMRFPYQAGDMKARGPAEQLTEIPGGTGHTSRDVQFSKDGKTMFVSVGSKSNVDDTDTSPEEKDRADILQFTPEGKDKKIFAYGIRNAVGLAVDPKTGELWCSVNERDGLGDNLVPDYITHVEPGGFYGWPWWYMGQHQDPRHQGKHPELKDKVITPDVVLQPHNASLEMTFYDGKQFPAEYQGDIFASEHGSWNKAVRVGYEVIRVPRHQTGRASGEYEDFLTGFVIDNEHVWGRPVGVTVAKDGSLLVVDDASGSIWRVSYTGK
;
A
#
# COMPACT_ATOMS: atom_id res chain seq x y z
N MET A 1 44.93 -6.51 -69.21
CA MET A 1 43.51 -6.20 -69.11
C MET A 1 43.20 -6.00 -67.60
N THR A 2 43.12 -4.79 -67.25
CA THR A 2 43.04 -4.33 -65.83
C THR A 2 41.61 -4.08 -65.47
N HIS A 3 41.06 -4.74 -64.46
CA HIS A 3 39.79 -4.37 -63.82
C HIS A 3 40.08 -3.68 -62.50
N ARG A 4 39.70 -2.40 -62.44
CA ARG A 4 39.63 -1.61 -61.24
C ARG A 4 38.27 -1.83 -60.57
N THR A 5 38.23 -2.27 -59.31
CA THR A 5 37.05 -2.24 -58.43
C THR A 5 37.09 -0.99 -57.57
N LEU A 6 36.03 -0.18 -57.66
CA LEU A 6 35.77 0.93 -56.77
C LEU A 6 35.16 0.39 -55.47
N ALA A 7 35.74 0.71 -54.35
CA ALA A 7 35.14 0.54 -53.02
C ALA A 7 34.47 1.85 -52.60
N GLY A 8 33.14 1.83 -52.46
CA GLY A 8 32.38 2.92 -51.86
C GLY A 8 32.33 2.78 -50.34
N ALA A 9 32.86 3.76 -49.64
CA ALA A 9 32.74 3.86 -48.18
C ALA A 9 31.41 4.52 -47.80
N LEU A 10 30.50 3.77 -47.18
CA LEU A 10 29.34 4.32 -46.45
C LEU A 10 29.81 4.78 -45.07
N GLY A 11 29.89 6.07 -44.87
CA GLY A 11 30.07 6.67 -43.56
C GLY A 11 28.77 6.61 -42.74
N ALA A 12 28.72 5.79 -41.71
CA ALA A 12 27.66 5.84 -40.72
C ALA A 12 27.95 6.99 -39.78
N VAL A 13 27.12 8.03 -39.81
CA VAL A 13 27.11 9.09 -38.82
C VAL A 13 26.38 8.56 -37.56
N LEU A 14 27.12 8.14 -36.54
CA LEU A 14 26.59 7.90 -35.22
C LEU A 14 26.30 9.26 -34.59
N THR A 15 25.02 9.63 -34.54
CA THR A 15 24.54 10.69 -33.65
C THR A 15 24.43 10.14 -32.22
N THR A 16 25.47 10.36 -31.44
CA THR A 16 25.42 10.14 -29.98
C THR A 16 24.58 11.26 -29.36
N LEU A 17 23.36 10.92 -28.94
CA LEU A 17 22.54 11.78 -28.08
C LEU A 17 23.22 11.92 -26.72
N PRO A 18 23.27 13.09 -26.12
CA PRO A 18 23.91 13.29 -24.81
C PRO A 18 22.95 12.83 -23.71
N LEU A 19 23.07 11.60 -23.27
CA LEU A 19 22.34 11.06 -22.11
C LEU A 19 22.90 11.47 -20.74
N PHE A 20 24.00 12.25 -20.69
CA PHE A 20 24.73 12.52 -19.46
C PHE A 20 24.63 13.98 -18.93
N ALA A 21 23.86 14.85 -19.55
CA ALA A 21 23.86 16.27 -19.16
C ALA A 21 22.95 16.63 -17.97
N PHE A 22 21.96 15.80 -17.63
CA PHE A 22 20.96 16.15 -16.60
C PHE A 22 21.40 15.84 -15.17
N ALA A 23 22.25 14.87 -14.95
CA ALA A 23 22.70 14.47 -13.60
C ALA A 23 23.62 15.50 -12.90
N GLN A 24 24.11 16.51 -13.61
CA GLN A 24 24.98 17.58 -13.08
C GLN A 24 24.29 18.93 -12.94
N THR A 25 22.98 19.02 -13.22
CA THR A 25 22.26 20.30 -13.10
C THR A 25 21.95 20.56 -11.61
N PRO A 26 22.28 21.76 -11.07
CA PRO A 26 21.88 22.11 -9.71
C PRO A 26 20.38 21.92 -9.52
N GLY A 27 19.97 21.24 -8.44
CA GLY A 27 18.57 20.93 -8.14
C GLY A 27 18.05 19.62 -8.72
N ALA A 28 18.80 18.89 -9.55
CA ALA A 28 18.35 17.62 -10.12
C ALA A 28 18.05 16.56 -9.04
N ALA A 29 18.90 16.45 -8.03
CA ALA A 29 18.71 15.52 -6.91
C ALA A 29 17.47 15.89 -6.09
N SER A 30 17.34 17.17 -5.70
CA SER A 30 16.20 17.68 -4.96
C SER A 30 14.90 17.59 -5.76
N PHE A 31 14.94 17.77 -7.07
CA PHE A 31 13.78 17.56 -7.94
C PHE A 31 13.36 16.08 -7.96
N GLY A 32 14.30 15.16 -8.08
CA GLY A 32 14.06 13.72 -8.01
C GLY A 32 13.40 13.32 -6.68
N GLU A 33 13.85 13.93 -5.60
CA GLU A 33 13.37 13.63 -4.25
C GLU A 33 11.97 14.19 -3.97
N HIS A 34 11.70 15.44 -4.37
CA HIS A 34 10.53 16.18 -3.91
C HIS A 34 9.45 16.39 -4.99
N CYS A 35 9.82 16.35 -6.27
CA CYS A 35 8.96 16.78 -7.36
C CYS A 35 8.67 15.69 -8.39
N ALA A 36 9.63 14.80 -8.65
CA ALA A 36 9.55 13.82 -9.72
C ALA A 36 8.40 12.81 -9.55
N ALA A 37 8.06 12.46 -8.31
CA ALA A 37 6.96 11.55 -8.01
C ALA A 37 5.61 12.04 -8.58
N CYS A 38 5.43 13.36 -8.67
CA CYS A 38 4.23 13.96 -9.22
C CYS A 38 4.44 14.48 -10.64
N HIS A 39 5.54 15.21 -10.88
CA HIS A 39 5.79 15.89 -12.16
C HIS A 39 6.56 15.05 -13.19
N GLY A 40 6.97 13.81 -12.83
CA GLY A 40 7.84 12.94 -13.63
C GLY A 40 9.30 13.37 -13.61
N ASP A 41 10.25 12.47 -13.83
CA ASP A 41 11.69 12.69 -13.70
C ASP A 41 12.25 13.81 -14.62
N ARG A 42 11.52 14.14 -15.67
CA ARG A 42 11.84 15.20 -16.64
C ARG A 42 10.85 16.34 -16.62
N GLY A 43 9.99 16.43 -15.61
CA GLY A 43 8.95 17.43 -15.52
C GLY A 43 7.85 17.29 -16.57
N GLN A 44 7.67 16.12 -17.15
CA GLN A 44 6.67 15.84 -18.20
C GLN A 44 5.22 15.88 -17.71
N GLY A 45 5.00 15.91 -16.39
CA GLY A 45 3.68 15.90 -15.79
C GLY A 45 3.03 14.52 -15.77
N GLY A 46 1.77 14.48 -15.37
CA GLY A 46 0.92 13.28 -15.32
C GLY A 46 -0.53 13.62 -15.63
N ALA A 47 -1.45 12.66 -15.55
CA ALA A 47 -2.85 12.81 -15.99
C ALA A 47 -3.58 14.05 -15.42
N ASN A 48 -3.27 14.45 -14.18
CA ASN A 48 -3.85 15.63 -13.53
C ASN A 48 -2.78 16.58 -12.97
N ILE A 49 -1.51 16.39 -13.37
CA ILE A 49 -0.39 17.19 -12.89
C ILE A 49 0.24 17.88 -14.08
N PRO A 50 0.30 19.23 -14.09
CA PRO A 50 0.78 19.96 -15.25
C PRO A 50 2.26 19.65 -15.51
N ALA A 51 2.57 19.47 -16.81
CA ALA A 51 3.94 19.35 -17.25
C ALA A 51 4.69 20.68 -17.01
N LEU A 52 5.87 20.59 -16.41
CA LEU A 52 6.74 21.75 -16.16
C LEU A 52 7.49 22.22 -17.41
N THR A 53 7.45 21.42 -18.48
CA THR A 53 8.02 21.72 -19.81
C THR A 53 7.10 22.53 -20.69
N THR A 54 5.87 22.86 -20.25
CA THR A 54 4.91 23.65 -21.01
C THR A 54 5.37 25.12 -21.16
N PRO A 55 4.98 25.82 -22.26
CA PRO A 55 5.25 27.23 -22.39
C PRO A 55 4.78 28.04 -21.19
N HIS A 56 3.64 27.71 -20.61
CA HIS A 56 3.12 28.40 -19.44
C HIS A 56 4.06 28.30 -18.23
N ALA A 57 4.56 27.11 -17.91
CA ALA A 57 5.50 26.90 -16.80
C ALA A 57 6.88 27.55 -17.10
N GLN A 58 7.36 27.42 -18.33
CA GLN A 58 8.67 27.92 -18.74
C GLN A 58 8.73 29.45 -18.88
N GLN A 59 7.61 30.14 -19.14
CA GLN A 59 7.51 31.60 -19.23
C GLN A 59 7.37 32.28 -17.87
N GLN A 60 7.04 31.56 -16.80
CA GLN A 60 7.00 32.13 -15.45
C GLN A 60 8.37 32.71 -15.08
N SER A 61 8.40 33.83 -14.35
CA SER A 61 9.66 34.37 -13.81
C SER A 61 10.23 33.41 -12.73
N GLU A 62 11.53 33.43 -12.54
CA GLU A 62 12.18 32.64 -11.48
C GLU A 62 11.59 32.94 -10.09
N GLN A 63 11.27 34.22 -9.84
CA GLN A 63 10.64 34.61 -8.58
C GLN A 63 9.22 34.05 -8.46
N ALA A 64 8.43 34.05 -9.52
CA ALA A 64 7.09 33.47 -9.49
C ALA A 64 7.12 31.95 -9.26
N LEU A 65 8.07 31.23 -9.87
CA LEU A 65 8.28 29.80 -9.62
C LEU A 65 8.76 29.55 -8.19
N PHE A 66 9.66 30.37 -7.68
CA PHE A 66 10.15 30.30 -6.31
C PHE A 66 9.02 30.49 -5.29
N ASP A 67 8.19 31.50 -5.50
CA ASP A 67 7.03 31.78 -4.65
C ASP A 67 6.00 30.66 -4.71
N PHE A 68 5.79 30.10 -5.91
CA PHE A 68 4.87 28.99 -6.13
C PHE A 68 5.36 27.71 -5.47
N ILE A 69 6.65 27.34 -5.60
CA ILE A 69 7.26 26.20 -4.91
C ILE A 69 7.18 26.41 -3.40
N THR A 70 7.47 27.61 -2.93
CA THR A 70 7.42 27.93 -1.50
C THR A 70 6.01 27.80 -0.92
N LYS A 71 5.02 28.35 -1.58
CA LYS A 71 3.62 28.33 -1.15
C LYS A 71 2.93 26.99 -1.38
N GLY A 72 3.28 26.30 -2.46
CA GLY A 72 2.52 25.18 -2.99
C GLY A 72 1.16 25.59 -3.56
N ASN A 73 0.36 24.60 -3.89
CA ASN A 73 -1.04 24.74 -4.29
C ASN A 73 -1.84 23.59 -3.68
N PRO A 74 -2.12 23.64 -2.34
CA PRO A 74 -2.76 22.54 -1.62
C PRO A 74 -4.14 22.16 -2.17
N SER A 75 -4.87 23.12 -2.73
CA SER A 75 -6.18 22.85 -3.37
C SER A 75 -6.08 21.97 -4.63
N ASN A 76 -4.92 21.94 -5.26
CA ASN A 76 -4.62 21.10 -6.42
C ASN A 76 -3.57 19.99 -6.11
N GLY A 77 -3.38 19.68 -4.82
CA GLY A 77 -2.53 18.58 -4.39
C GLY A 77 -1.02 18.86 -4.33
N MET A 78 -0.56 20.08 -4.67
CA MET A 78 0.86 20.44 -4.55
C MET A 78 1.17 20.96 -3.14
N PRO A 79 2.02 20.28 -2.35
CA PRO A 79 2.36 20.74 -1.01
C PRO A 79 3.18 22.02 -1.02
N SER A 80 3.20 22.75 0.10
CA SER A 80 4.14 23.83 0.35
C SER A 80 5.54 23.26 0.59
N TRP A 81 6.55 23.86 0.01
CA TRP A 81 7.96 23.51 0.21
C TRP A 81 8.73 24.58 1.00
N ALA A 82 8.01 25.36 1.81
CA ALA A 82 8.62 26.40 2.65
C ALA A 82 9.66 25.86 3.67
N GLN A 83 9.55 24.58 4.01
CA GLN A 83 10.48 23.90 4.93
C GLN A 83 11.86 23.61 4.30
N LEU A 84 11.97 23.60 2.96
CA LEU A 84 13.27 23.45 2.30
C LEU A 84 14.10 24.73 2.44
N PRO A 85 15.44 24.64 2.56
CA PRO A 85 16.31 25.80 2.51
C PRO A 85 16.07 26.68 1.28
N GLU A 86 16.20 27.98 1.42
CA GLU A 86 16.01 28.90 0.28
C GLU A 86 16.92 28.58 -0.91
N THR A 87 18.17 28.23 -0.62
CA THR A 87 19.15 27.81 -1.63
C THR A 87 18.67 26.60 -2.44
N GLU A 88 18.08 25.64 -1.79
CA GLU A 88 17.56 24.42 -2.40
C GLU A 88 16.32 24.72 -3.27
N ARG A 89 15.40 25.53 -2.77
CA ARG A 89 14.23 25.99 -3.57
C ARG A 89 14.65 26.78 -4.81
N ARG A 90 15.72 27.59 -4.72
CA ARG A 90 16.28 28.28 -5.89
C ARG A 90 16.96 27.32 -6.87
N GLN A 91 17.59 26.26 -6.40
CA GLN A 91 18.13 25.19 -7.24
C GLN A 91 17.03 24.42 -7.95
N LEU A 92 15.89 24.16 -7.29
CA LEU A 92 14.70 23.58 -7.91
C LEU A 92 14.15 24.48 -9.04
N VAL A 93 14.08 25.80 -8.80
CA VAL A 93 13.70 26.77 -9.85
C VAL A 93 14.66 26.69 -11.05
N ALA A 94 15.97 26.70 -10.78
CA ALA A 94 16.98 26.59 -11.83
C ALA A 94 16.85 25.29 -12.63
N PHE A 95 16.59 24.17 -11.96
CA PHE A 95 16.35 22.89 -12.60
C PHE A 95 15.09 22.93 -13.50
N VAL A 96 13.96 23.42 -12.98
CA VAL A 96 12.72 23.57 -13.75
C VAL A 96 12.92 24.44 -14.98
N LYS A 97 13.68 25.53 -14.86
CA LYS A 97 14.00 26.43 -15.99
C LYS A 97 14.97 25.80 -17.00
N ALA A 98 15.80 24.85 -16.58
CA ALA A 98 16.69 24.10 -17.45
C ALA A 98 16.02 22.92 -18.18
N LEU A 99 14.80 22.55 -17.79
CA LEU A 99 14.02 21.56 -18.51
C LEU A 99 13.79 22.04 -19.96
N PRO A 100 14.00 21.20 -20.98
CA PRO A 100 13.87 21.63 -22.37
C PRO A 100 12.45 22.14 -22.64
N ALA A 101 12.35 23.42 -22.97
CA ALA A 101 11.10 24.04 -23.37
C ALA A 101 10.60 23.34 -24.64
N GLY A 102 9.40 22.77 -24.58
CA GLY A 102 8.84 22.04 -25.72
C GLY A 102 9.30 20.59 -25.85
N ALA A 103 9.91 20.00 -24.83
CA ALA A 103 9.79 18.56 -24.60
C ALA A 103 8.35 18.24 -24.10
N VAL A 104 7.33 18.80 -24.76
CA VAL A 104 6.27 17.93 -25.22
C VAL A 104 7.06 16.81 -25.83
N ALA A 105 7.03 15.59 -25.26
CA ALA A 105 7.32 14.45 -26.07
C ALA A 105 6.71 14.77 -27.44
N THR A 106 7.51 15.08 -28.45
CA THR A 106 7.28 14.50 -29.72
C THR A 106 7.49 13.02 -29.40
N THR A 107 6.52 12.50 -28.67
CA THR A 107 5.88 11.36 -29.21
C THR A 107 5.89 11.70 -30.69
N ALA A 108 6.75 11.04 -31.46
CA ALA A 108 6.08 10.35 -32.52
C ALA A 108 4.75 10.05 -31.83
N GLN A 109 3.74 10.82 -32.12
CA GLN A 109 2.39 10.45 -31.94
C GLN A 109 2.27 9.15 -32.72
N SER A 110 2.81 8.08 -32.13
CA SER A 110 1.93 7.01 -31.82
C SER A 110 0.82 7.74 -31.12
N THR A 111 -0.17 8.12 -31.87
CA THR A 111 -1.52 8.14 -31.44
C THR A 111 -1.76 6.77 -30.85
N VAL A 112 -1.21 6.52 -29.68
CA VAL A 112 -1.86 5.75 -28.66
C VAL A 112 -3.01 6.69 -28.30
N THR A 113 -4.02 6.70 -29.18
CA THR A 113 -5.40 6.73 -28.79
C THR A 113 -5.36 5.89 -27.55
N ALA A 114 -5.59 6.48 -26.37
CA ALA A 114 -5.65 5.71 -25.13
C ALA A 114 -6.43 4.47 -25.50
N ALA A 115 -5.70 3.36 -25.70
CA ALA A 115 -6.33 2.15 -26.18
C ALA A 115 -7.37 1.89 -25.13
N SER A 116 -8.63 1.84 -25.51
CA SER A 116 -9.69 1.53 -24.56
C SER A 116 -9.11 0.43 -23.69
N PRO A 117 -9.09 0.52 -22.34
CA PRO A 117 -8.38 -0.43 -21.49
C PRO A 117 -8.76 -1.88 -21.80
N LEU A 118 -9.96 -2.08 -22.33
CA LEU A 118 -10.46 -3.35 -22.86
C LEU A 118 -9.64 -3.91 -24.04
N ASN A 119 -8.87 -3.08 -24.75
CA ASN A 119 -8.04 -3.46 -25.89
C ASN A 119 -6.55 -3.63 -25.52
N ALA A 120 -6.17 -3.40 -24.25
CA ALA A 120 -4.82 -3.72 -23.82
C ALA A 120 -4.57 -5.24 -23.98
N PRO A 121 -3.36 -5.67 -24.40
CA PRO A 121 -3.05 -7.09 -24.51
C PRO A 121 -3.24 -7.80 -23.17
N PRO A 122 -3.45 -9.12 -23.17
CA PRO A 122 -3.44 -9.90 -21.94
C PRO A 122 -2.12 -9.70 -21.17
N PRO A 123 -2.15 -9.70 -19.85
CA PRO A 123 -0.93 -9.66 -19.06
C PRO A 123 -0.10 -10.93 -19.31
N THR A 124 1.22 -10.81 -19.19
CA THR A 124 2.11 -11.99 -19.30
C THR A 124 2.10 -12.74 -17.96
N PRO A 125 1.71 -14.03 -17.94
CA PRO A 125 1.75 -14.81 -16.71
C PRO A 125 3.16 -14.83 -16.08
N PRO A 126 3.27 -14.84 -14.71
CA PRO A 126 2.19 -15.01 -13.74
C PRO A 126 1.51 -13.68 -13.34
N PHE A 127 1.82 -12.56 -14.00
CA PHE A 127 1.17 -11.29 -13.72
C PHE A 127 -0.25 -11.26 -14.25
N THR A 128 -1.13 -10.52 -13.56
CA THR A 128 -2.54 -10.35 -13.91
C THR A 128 -2.96 -8.88 -13.87
N ASP A 129 -4.22 -8.61 -14.24
CA ASP A 129 -4.89 -7.33 -14.08
C ASP A 129 -6.40 -7.53 -13.85
N PHE A 130 -7.10 -6.45 -13.47
CA PHE A 130 -8.53 -6.49 -13.07
C PHE A 130 -9.47 -7.20 -14.06
N ARG A 131 -9.09 -7.34 -15.34
CA ARG A 131 -9.89 -8.01 -16.37
C ARG A 131 -9.91 -9.54 -16.20
N TYR A 132 -8.91 -10.07 -15.51
CA TYR A 132 -8.68 -11.50 -15.30
C TYR A 132 -8.81 -11.91 -13.83
N GLU A 133 -9.04 -10.94 -12.93
CA GLU A 133 -9.35 -11.19 -11.53
C GLU A 133 -10.81 -11.63 -11.41
N SER A 134 -11.04 -12.85 -10.95
CA SER A 134 -12.37 -13.40 -10.73
C SER A 134 -12.35 -14.43 -9.61
N PRO A 135 -13.44 -14.52 -8.80
CA PRO A 135 -13.46 -15.43 -7.67
C PRO A 135 -13.11 -16.86 -8.06
N GLY A 136 -12.16 -17.46 -7.34
CA GLY A 136 -11.64 -18.81 -7.57
C GLY A 136 -10.41 -18.88 -8.48
N THR A 137 -9.95 -17.76 -9.05
CA THR A 137 -8.70 -17.74 -9.80
C THR A 137 -7.54 -17.86 -8.81
N ILE A 138 -6.65 -18.82 -9.07
CA ILE A 138 -5.45 -19.04 -8.26
C ILE A 138 -4.25 -18.42 -8.96
N HIS A 139 -3.47 -17.65 -8.21
CA HIS A 139 -2.25 -17.00 -8.64
C HIS A 139 -1.05 -17.52 -7.87
N LYS A 140 0.11 -17.51 -8.52
CA LYS A 140 1.39 -17.76 -7.88
C LYS A 140 2.47 -16.99 -8.60
N VAL A 141 3.02 -15.99 -7.94
CA VAL A 141 4.20 -15.25 -8.38
C VAL A 141 5.39 -15.76 -7.58
N THR A 142 6.50 -16.00 -8.25
CA THR A 142 7.74 -16.44 -7.60
C THR A 142 8.86 -15.44 -7.86
N VAL A 143 9.91 -15.50 -7.07
CA VAL A 143 11.07 -14.63 -7.25
C VAL A 143 11.73 -14.81 -8.63
N SER A 144 11.64 -16.00 -9.23
CA SER A 144 12.17 -16.27 -10.56
C SER A 144 11.37 -15.65 -11.70
N ASP A 145 10.14 -15.22 -11.45
CA ASP A 145 9.27 -14.59 -12.45
C ASP A 145 9.52 -13.07 -12.56
N LEU A 146 10.28 -12.51 -11.61
CA LEU A 146 10.48 -11.07 -11.51
C LEU A 146 11.32 -10.55 -12.69
N PRO A 147 10.86 -9.50 -13.38
CA PRO A 147 11.63 -8.89 -14.45
C PRO A 147 12.85 -8.13 -13.92
N GLN A 148 13.73 -7.74 -14.80
CA GLN A 148 14.79 -6.80 -14.45
C GLN A 148 14.18 -5.42 -14.14
N PRO A 149 14.78 -4.63 -13.23
CA PRO A 149 14.39 -3.25 -13.03
C PRO A 149 14.30 -2.47 -14.35
N PHE A 150 13.26 -1.66 -14.49
CA PHE A 150 12.98 -0.84 -15.68
C PHE A 150 12.71 -1.63 -16.97
N ALA A 151 12.32 -2.91 -16.87
CA ALA A 151 11.88 -3.70 -18.03
C ALA A 151 10.59 -3.12 -18.65
N THR A 152 9.80 -2.40 -17.87
CA THR A 152 8.65 -1.59 -18.30
C THR A 152 8.75 -0.21 -17.69
N ASP A 153 8.06 0.77 -18.28
CA ASP A 153 7.89 2.08 -17.66
C ASP A 153 7.06 1.95 -16.37
N SER A 154 7.32 2.83 -15.41
CA SER A 154 6.47 2.99 -14.23
C SER A 154 5.30 3.90 -14.57
N ALA A 155 4.08 3.39 -14.44
CA ALA A 155 2.89 4.15 -14.76
C ALA A 155 2.37 4.93 -13.54
N GLY A 156 1.68 6.05 -13.80
CA GLY A 156 0.82 6.73 -12.85
C GLY A 156 -0.63 6.61 -13.32
N ASN A 157 -1.46 5.88 -12.58
CA ASN A 157 -2.86 5.61 -12.94
C ASN A 157 -3.75 5.62 -11.68
N PRO A 158 -3.86 6.79 -10.98
CA PRO A 158 -4.68 6.89 -9.79
C PRO A 158 -6.16 6.62 -10.11
N PRO A 159 -6.88 5.87 -9.26
CA PRO A 159 -8.27 5.57 -9.51
C PRO A 159 -9.16 6.80 -9.36
N LYS A 160 -10.13 6.95 -10.24
CA LYS A 160 -11.28 7.82 -10.04
C LYS A 160 -12.36 7.03 -9.30
N VAL A 161 -12.58 7.39 -8.04
CA VAL A 161 -13.65 6.78 -7.24
C VAL A 161 -14.99 7.37 -7.68
N VAL A 162 -15.93 6.50 -8.03
CA VAL A 162 -17.29 6.87 -8.42
C VAL A 162 -18.30 6.19 -7.49
N PRO A 163 -19.53 6.70 -7.38
CA PRO A 163 -20.60 6.01 -6.66
C PRO A 163 -20.81 4.59 -7.21
N ARG A 164 -21.18 3.67 -6.32
CA ARG A 164 -21.51 2.29 -6.72
C ARG A 164 -22.57 2.32 -7.84
N PRO A 165 -22.31 1.70 -9.00
CA PRO A 165 -23.28 1.61 -10.07
C PRO A 165 -24.56 0.90 -9.60
N GLU A 166 -25.70 1.28 -10.15
CA GLU A 166 -26.97 0.63 -9.85
C GLU A 166 -26.89 -0.88 -10.13
N GLY A 167 -27.30 -1.69 -9.18
CA GLY A 167 -27.24 -3.16 -9.29
C GLY A 167 -25.85 -3.78 -9.15
N ALA A 168 -24.78 -3.00 -9.00
CA ALA A 168 -23.44 -3.54 -8.79
C ALA A 168 -23.27 -4.10 -7.38
N TRP A 169 -22.72 -5.30 -7.31
CA TRP A 169 -22.34 -5.99 -6.06
C TRP A 169 -20.95 -6.58 -6.20
N PRO A 170 -20.20 -6.69 -5.10
CA PRO A 170 -18.98 -7.48 -5.11
C PRO A 170 -19.30 -8.93 -5.47
N LYS A 171 -18.38 -9.58 -6.17
CA LYS A 171 -18.52 -10.97 -6.63
C LYS A 171 -17.70 -11.89 -5.74
N THR A 172 -18.22 -13.07 -5.46
CA THR A 172 -17.54 -14.10 -4.67
C THR A 172 -17.82 -15.49 -5.23
N LEU A 173 -17.21 -16.51 -4.63
CA LEU A 173 -17.35 -17.92 -5.01
C LEU A 173 -18.78 -18.44 -4.86
N PRO A 174 -19.17 -19.47 -5.62
CA PRO A 174 -20.42 -20.19 -5.39
C PRO A 174 -20.54 -20.68 -3.94
N GLY A 175 -21.76 -20.63 -3.40
CA GLY A 175 -22.02 -20.97 -2.00
C GLY A 175 -21.81 -19.83 -1.01
N PHE A 176 -21.19 -18.72 -1.44
CA PHE A 176 -21.08 -17.51 -0.64
C PHE A 176 -22.10 -16.45 -1.05
N LYS A 177 -22.49 -15.62 -0.10
CA LYS A 177 -23.41 -14.49 -0.28
C LYS A 177 -22.73 -13.21 0.20
N VAL A 178 -22.86 -12.13 -0.57
CA VAL A 178 -22.40 -10.79 -0.19
C VAL A 178 -23.58 -9.93 0.21
N GLU A 179 -23.49 -9.25 1.35
CA GLU A 179 -24.50 -8.35 1.89
C GLU A 179 -23.84 -7.02 2.29
N LEU A 180 -24.59 -5.91 2.18
CA LEU A 180 -24.15 -4.62 2.69
C LEU A 180 -24.47 -4.56 4.18
N TYR A 181 -23.46 -4.75 5.04
CA TYR A 181 -23.59 -4.71 6.50
C TYR A 181 -23.82 -3.28 7.01
N ALA A 182 -22.96 -2.35 6.63
CA ALA A 182 -23.06 -0.93 7.02
C ALA A 182 -22.58 0.00 5.89
N GLU A 183 -23.03 1.26 5.94
CA GLU A 183 -22.63 2.33 5.02
C GLU A 183 -22.58 3.68 5.72
N GLY A 184 -22.08 4.73 5.04
CA GLY A 184 -22.00 6.08 5.59
C GLY A 184 -20.82 6.25 6.57
N LEU A 185 -19.77 5.45 6.44
CA LEU A 185 -18.53 5.63 7.18
C LEU A 185 -17.63 6.64 6.46
N THR A 186 -16.80 7.34 7.25
CA THR A 186 -15.88 8.35 6.74
C THR A 186 -14.45 7.83 6.72
N ASN A 187 -13.96 7.41 5.55
CA ASN A 187 -12.65 6.80 5.36
C ASN A 187 -12.37 5.69 6.41
N PRO A 188 -13.23 4.67 6.45
CA PRO A 188 -13.04 3.53 7.34
C PRO A 188 -11.81 2.76 6.87
N ARG A 189 -10.99 2.31 7.83
CA ARG A 189 -9.73 1.63 7.54
C ARG A 189 -9.70 0.27 8.24
N LEU A 190 -8.89 0.12 9.25
CA LEU A 190 -8.73 -1.15 9.94
C LEU A 190 -9.97 -1.54 10.75
N THR A 191 -10.26 -2.84 10.80
CA THR A 191 -11.37 -3.42 11.57
C THR A 191 -10.90 -4.57 12.45
N ARG A 192 -11.47 -4.69 13.65
CA ARG A 192 -11.21 -5.80 14.58
C ARG A 192 -12.48 -6.26 15.26
N THR A 193 -12.65 -7.56 15.36
CA THR A 193 -13.74 -8.17 16.14
C THR A 193 -13.27 -8.41 17.56
N ALA A 194 -13.99 -7.83 18.53
CA ALA A 194 -13.76 -8.07 19.95
C ALA A 194 -14.21 -9.51 20.35
N PRO A 195 -13.70 -10.08 21.44
CA PRO A 195 -14.05 -11.44 21.90
C PRO A 195 -15.56 -11.65 22.13
N ASN A 196 -16.30 -10.59 22.47
CA ASN A 196 -17.76 -10.65 22.61
C ASN A 196 -18.51 -10.61 21.26
N GLY A 197 -17.82 -10.29 20.16
CA GLY A 197 -18.35 -10.22 18.80
C GLY A 197 -18.69 -8.80 18.33
N ASP A 198 -18.46 -7.78 19.13
CA ASP A 198 -18.58 -6.39 18.67
C ASP A 198 -17.46 -6.09 17.68
N VAL A 199 -17.78 -5.38 16.60
CA VAL A 199 -16.84 -5.03 15.54
C VAL A 199 -16.42 -3.58 15.65
N PHE A 200 -15.12 -3.34 15.81
CA PHE A 200 -14.55 -2.01 15.93
C PHE A 200 -13.92 -1.61 14.61
N VAL A 201 -14.16 -0.38 14.17
CA VAL A 201 -13.67 0.17 12.90
C VAL A 201 -13.03 1.52 13.12
N ALA A 202 -11.79 1.68 12.69
CA ALA A 202 -11.11 2.98 12.68
C ALA A 202 -11.56 3.80 11.48
N GLU A 203 -12.15 4.97 11.71
CA GLU A 203 -12.44 5.98 10.70
C GLU A 203 -11.34 7.04 10.74
N THR A 204 -10.28 6.82 9.95
CA THR A 204 -9.01 7.55 10.05
C THR A 204 -9.15 9.05 9.83
N ASN A 205 -9.87 9.48 8.80
CA ASN A 205 -10.05 10.91 8.52
C ASN A 205 -11.07 11.58 9.47
N ALA A 206 -11.99 10.80 10.00
CA ALA A 206 -12.94 11.29 11.02
C ALA A 206 -12.31 11.35 12.42
N GLY A 207 -11.13 10.76 12.63
CA GLY A 207 -10.46 10.78 13.93
C GLY A 207 -11.18 10.02 15.01
N ARG A 208 -11.87 8.92 14.68
CA ARG A 208 -12.69 8.17 15.63
C ARG A 208 -12.65 6.67 15.41
N VAL A 209 -13.09 5.92 16.40
CA VAL A 209 -13.36 4.49 16.34
C VAL A 209 -14.85 4.27 16.54
N ARG A 210 -15.50 3.57 15.60
CA ARG A 210 -16.89 3.11 15.73
C ARG A 210 -16.95 1.68 16.20
N VAL A 211 -18.06 1.34 16.85
CA VAL A 211 -18.36 -0.03 17.23
C VAL A 211 -19.74 -0.42 16.69
N PHE A 212 -19.79 -1.62 16.12
CA PHE A 212 -20.97 -2.24 15.54
C PHE A 212 -21.28 -3.52 16.31
N ARG A 213 -22.51 -3.70 16.71
CA ARG A 213 -22.97 -4.88 17.45
C ARG A 213 -24.07 -5.60 16.71
N GLY A 214 -23.99 -6.92 16.76
CA GLY A 214 -25.03 -7.82 16.27
C GLY A 214 -25.14 -7.87 14.75
N ILE A 215 -25.97 -8.79 14.30
CA ILE A 215 -26.34 -8.95 12.89
C ILE A 215 -27.83 -9.29 12.86
N THR A 216 -28.63 -8.39 12.31
CA THR A 216 -30.06 -8.60 12.10
C THR A 216 -30.34 -9.63 10.99
N ALA A 217 -31.58 -10.07 10.86
CA ALA A 217 -31.96 -11.04 9.83
C ALA A 217 -31.72 -10.54 8.39
N ASP A 218 -31.70 -9.23 8.18
CA ASP A 218 -31.39 -8.57 6.89
C ASP A 218 -29.89 -8.19 6.76
N GLY A 219 -29.03 -8.74 7.65
CA GLY A 219 -27.58 -8.61 7.55
C GLY A 219 -27.02 -7.27 7.99
N LYS A 220 -27.78 -6.45 8.75
CA LYS A 220 -27.37 -5.14 9.23
C LYS A 220 -26.91 -5.20 10.70
N PRO A 221 -26.14 -4.22 11.20
CA PRO A 221 -25.86 -4.14 12.62
C PRO A 221 -27.12 -3.80 13.41
N GLU A 222 -27.28 -4.41 14.60
CA GLU A 222 -28.35 -4.08 15.53
C GLU A 222 -28.14 -2.73 16.22
N GLN A 223 -26.87 -2.42 16.52
CA GLN A 223 -26.46 -1.18 17.18
C GLN A 223 -25.17 -0.64 16.60
N VAL A 224 -25.06 0.67 16.50
CA VAL A 224 -23.85 1.38 16.05
C VAL A 224 -23.61 2.58 16.95
N GLU A 225 -22.39 2.72 17.49
CA GLU A 225 -22.01 3.84 18.35
C GLU A 225 -20.58 4.32 18.01
N ILE A 226 -20.25 5.54 18.45
CA ILE A 226 -18.87 6.04 18.48
C ILE A 226 -18.25 5.57 19.79
N PHE A 227 -17.25 4.69 19.71
CA PHE A 227 -16.52 4.21 20.88
C PHE A 227 -15.61 5.28 21.47
N ALA A 228 -14.81 5.94 20.63
CA ALA A 228 -13.92 7.04 21.00
C ALA A 228 -13.68 7.96 19.80
N GLU A 229 -13.41 9.23 20.05
CA GLU A 229 -13.14 10.27 19.04
C GLU A 229 -12.01 11.21 19.47
N GLY A 230 -11.60 12.13 18.60
CA GLY A 230 -10.48 13.04 18.84
C GLY A 230 -9.10 12.37 18.71
N ILE A 231 -9.02 11.25 17.99
CA ILE A 231 -7.80 10.48 17.79
C ILE A 231 -7.14 10.92 16.47
N ALA A 232 -5.87 11.31 16.53
CA ALA A 232 -5.14 11.71 15.34
C ALA A 232 -4.89 10.50 14.42
N LYS A 233 -5.63 10.43 13.30
CA LYS A 233 -5.54 9.37 12.28
C LYS A 233 -5.50 7.96 12.89
N PRO A 234 -6.56 7.51 13.60
CA PRO A 234 -6.61 6.16 14.15
C PRO A 234 -6.53 5.14 13.02
N PHE A 235 -5.79 4.04 13.26
CA PHE A 235 -5.67 2.94 12.31
C PHE A 235 -5.74 1.60 13.05
N GLY A 236 -4.67 1.17 13.72
CA GLY A 236 -4.60 -0.10 14.42
C GLY A 236 -5.50 -0.17 15.64
N ILE A 237 -6.14 -1.32 15.85
CA ILE A 237 -7.00 -1.60 17.00
C ILE A 237 -6.63 -2.97 17.56
N ALA A 238 -6.47 -3.08 18.89
CA ALA A 238 -6.27 -4.35 19.55
C ALA A 238 -6.96 -4.40 20.91
N PHE A 239 -7.31 -5.59 21.35
CA PHE A 239 -7.95 -5.85 22.66
C PHE A 239 -6.95 -6.50 23.60
N TYR A 240 -6.86 -5.98 24.85
CA TYR A 240 -5.91 -6.50 25.81
C TYR A 240 -6.46 -6.60 27.24
N PRO A 241 -6.24 -7.72 27.95
CA PRO A 241 -5.78 -9.03 27.44
C PRO A 241 -6.75 -9.61 26.40
N ALA A 242 -6.25 -10.52 25.54
CA ALA A 242 -7.01 -10.99 24.37
C ALA A 242 -8.32 -11.72 24.73
N ASP A 243 -8.33 -12.52 25.81
CA ASP A 243 -9.49 -13.34 26.23
C ASP A 243 -10.53 -12.56 27.06
N LYS A 244 -10.08 -11.62 27.88
CA LYS A 244 -10.91 -10.79 28.78
C LYS A 244 -10.43 -9.34 28.75
N PRO A 245 -10.68 -8.63 27.67
CA PRO A 245 -10.10 -7.30 27.46
C PRO A 245 -10.58 -6.31 28.51
N LYS A 246 -9.61 -5.58 29.06
CA LYS A 246 -9.80 -4.42 29.94
C LYS A 246 -9.46 -3.13 29.23
N TRP A 247 -8.87 -3.24 28.04
CA TRP A 247 -8.38 -2.13 27.25
C TRP A 247 -8.64 -2.37 25.77
N VAL A 248 -9.02 -1.28 25.08
CA VAL A 248 -8.92 -1.16 23.63
C VAL A 248 -7.71 -0.29 23.33
N TYR A 249 -6.72 -0.86 22.64
CA TYR A 249 -5.56 -0.13 22.16
C TYR A 249 -5.86 0.43 20.77
N VAL A 250 -5.42 1.66 20.53
CA VAL A 250 -5.55 2.33 19.24
C VAL A 250 -4.19 2.91 18.87
N ALA A 251 -3.67 2.49 17.72
CA ALA A 251 -2.49 3.09 17.12
C ALA A 251 -2.94 4.23 16.19
N GLY A 252 -2.55 5.44 16.54
CA GLY A 252 -2.64 6.62 15.68
C GLY A 252 -1.34 6.79 14.88
N PHE A 253 -1.25 7.85 14.08
CA PHE A 253 -0.11 8.01 13.17
C PHE A 253 1.24 8.28 13.87
N ASP A 254 1.23 8.77 15.12
CA ASP A 254 2.42 9.17 15.88
C ASP A 254 2.51 8.58 17.29
N ARG A 255 1.51 7.82 17.73
CA ARG A 255 1.44 7.27 19.07
C ARG A 255 0.56 6.04 19.19
N VAL A 256 0.77 5.27 20.25
CA VAL A 256 -0.14 4.24 20.71
C VAL A 256 -0.82 4.72 21.99
N MET A 257 -2.14 4.57 22.05
CA MET A 257 -2.94 4.87 23.21
C MET A 257 -3.86 3.71 23.55
N ARG A 258 -4.42 3.69 24.77
CA ARG A 258 -5.43 2.72 25.17
C ARG A 258 -6.58 3.38 25.89
N PHE A 259 -7.75 2.77 25.79
CA PHE A 259 -8.99 3.22 26.44
C PHE A 259 -9.46 2.16 27.42
N PRO A 260 -9.92 2.53 28.64
CA PRO A 260 -10.56 1.59 29.55
C PRO A 260 -11.79 0.96 28.90
N TYR A 261 -11.89 -0.37 28.99
CA TYR A 261 -12.91 -1.15 28.32
C TYR A 261 -13.35 -2.36 29.14
N GLN A 262 -14.60 -2.70 29.03
CA GLN A 262 -15.15 -3.99 29.47
C GLN A 262 -15.96 -4.57 28.31
N ALA A 263 -15.93 -5.88 28.15
CA ALA A 263 -16.68 -6.54 27.10
C ALA A 263 -18.16 -6.12 27.10
N GLY A 264 -18.62 -5.63 25.93
CA GLY A 264 -19.95 -5.07 25.77
C GLY A 264 -20.05 -3.54 25.89
N ASP A 265 -18.98 -2.84 26.19
CA ASP A 265 -18.99 -1.37 26.15
C ASP A 265 -19.06 -0.87 24.70
N MET A 266 -20.06 -0.04 24.43
CA MET A 266 -20.23 0.64 23.14
C MET A 266 -19.53 2.03 23.15
N LYS A 267 -19.06 2.48 24.30
CA LYS A 267 -18.30 3.73 24.51
C LYS A 267 -17.17 3.49 25.47
N ALA A 268 -16.05 4.16 25.27
CA ALA A 268 -14.92 4.10 26.17
C ALA A 268 -15.32 4.54 27.58
N ARG A 269 -14.88 3.81 28.62
CA ARG A 269 -15.22 4.10 30.03
C ARG A 269 -14.52 5.30 30.60
N GLY A 270 -13.53 5.83 29.92
CA GLY A 270 -12.72 6.95 30.39
C GLY A 270 -11.83 7.51 29.28
N PRO A 271 -11.04 8.53 29.59
CA PRO A 271 -10.14 9.14 28.61
C PRO A 271 -9.05 8.17 28.15
N ALA A 272 -8.45 8.48 27.00
CA ALA A 272 -7.30 7.76 26.49
C ALA A 272 -6.10 7.91 27.44
N GLU A 273 -5.37 6.80 27.63
CA GLU A 273 -4.05 6.78 28.22
C GLU A 273 -3.02 6.65 27.08
N GLN A 274 -2.16 7.67 26.89
CA GLN A 274 -1.05 7.59 25.93
C GLN A 274 0.04 6.68 26.51
N LEU A 275 0.48 5.68 25.72
CA LEU A 275 1.46 4.70 26.16
C LEU A 275 2.87 4.99 25.64
N THR A 276 3.00 5.23 24.34
CA THR A 276 4.29 5.45 23.69
C THR A 276 4.12 6.32 22.45
N GLU A 277 5.18 7.06 22.13
CA GLU A 277 5.33 7.74 20.84
C GLU A 277 6.00 6.81 19.83
N ILE A 278 5.62 6.95 18.57
CA ILE A 278 6.17 6.24 17.42
C ILE A 278 6.42 7.25 16.29
N PRO A 279 7.30 6.97 15.32
CA PRO A 279 7.59 7.92 14.25
C PRO A 279 6.33 8.39 13.51
N GLY A 280 6.03 9.67 13.60
CA GLY A 280 4.93 10.35 12.92
C GLY A 280 5.39 11.11 11.67
N GLY A 281 4.69 12.19 11.28
CA GLY A 281 5.05 13.08 10.17
C GLY A 281 4.52 12.62 8.82
N THR A 282 5.32 12.79 7.75
CA THR A 282 4.94 12.44 6.37
C THR A 282 5.26 10.98 6.03
N GLY A 283 4.98 10.57 4.80
CA GLY A 283 5.18 9.20 4.33
C GLY A 283 4.02 8.28 4.71
N HIS A 284 4.31 7.01 4.98
CA HIS A 284 3.29 6.06 5.39
C HIS A 284 2.80 6.36 6.80
N THR A 285 1.49 6.49 6.96
CA THR A 285 0.84 6.89 8.21
C THR A 285 0.01 5.79 8.87
N SER A 286 -0.18 4.66 8.21
CA SER A 286 -0.82 3.48 8.80
C SER A 286 0.06 2.90 9.90
N ARG A 287 -0.56 2.52 11.02
CA ARG A 287 0.10 1.93 12.19
C ARG A 287 -0.81 0.85 12.73
N ASP A 288 -0.49 -0.41 12.51
CA ASP A 288 -1.24 -1.48 13.16
C ASP A 288 -0.61 -1.85 14.50
N VAL A 289 -1.42 -2.39 15.40
CA VAL A 289 -1.01 -2.84 16.73
C VAL A 289 -1.56 -4.23 17.00
N GLN A 290 -0.70 -5.15 17.43
CA GLN A 290 -1.05 -6.51 17.80
C GLN A 290 -0.31 -6.96 19.06
N PHE A 291 -0.83 -7.99 19.73
CA PHE A 291 -0.17 -8.60 20.86
C PHE A 291 0.29 -10.02 20.53
N SER A 292 1.46 -10.40 21.05
CA SER A 292 1.88 -11.79 21.01
C SER A 292 0.85 -12.70 21.68
N LYS A 293 0.80 -13.96 21.28
CA LYS A 293 -0.16 -14.95 21.80
C LYS A 293 -0.11 -15.10 23.33
N ASP A 294 1.07 -14.92 23.93
CA ASP A 294 1.25 -14.95 25.39
C ASP A 294 0.94 -13.60 26.07
N GLY A 295 0.58 -12.57 25.28
CA GLY A 295 0.23 -11.24 25.76
C GLY A 295 1.38 -10.41 26.32
N LYS A 296 2.65 -10.85 26.19
CA LYS A 296 3.79 -10.13 26.80
C LYS A 296 4.40 -9.08 25.90
N THR A 297 4.19 -9.15 24.60
CA THR A 297 4.75 -8.24 23.61
C THR A 297 3.65 -7.55 22.85
N MET A 298 3.74 -6.24 22.73
CA MET A 298 2.96 -5.40 21.83
C MET A 298 3.80 -5.13 20.59
N PHE A 299 3.31 -5.50 19.40
CA PHE A 299 3.91 -5.19 18.10
C PHE A 299 3.23 -3.97 17.49
N VAL A 300 4.02 -3.09 16.87
CA VAL A 300 3.52 -1.91 16.15
C VAL A 300 4.23 -1.81 14.81
N SER A 301 3.48 -1.77 13.72
CA SER A 301 4.04 -1.55 12.40
C SER A 301 4.30 -0.06 12.15
N VAL A 302 5.43 0.26 11.54
CA VAL A 302 5.80 1.64 11.17
C VAL A 302 6.37 1.66 9.77
N GLY A 303 5.57 2.08 8.80
CA GLY A 303 6.02 2.18 7.40
C GLY A 303 7.05 3.29 7.18
N SER A 304 7.81 3.20 6.09
CA SER A 304 8.84 4.16 5.70
C SER A 304 8.29 5.58 5.53
N LYS A 305 9.14 6.58 5.62
CA LYS A 305 8.80 7.95 5.26
C LYS A 305 8.84 8.16 3.75
N SER A 306 9.84 7.60 3.11
CA SER A 306 10.11 7.73 1.69
C SER A 306 9.75 6.48 0.89
N ASN A 307 9.90 6.57 -0.42
CA ASN A 307 9.79 5.40 -1.31
C ASN A 307 10.96 4.43 -1.09
N VAL A 308 12.22 4.93 -1.06
CA VAL A 308 13.41 4.08 -1.04
C VAL A 308 14.68 4.83 -0.56
N ASP A 309 14.54 5.79 0.37
CA ASP A 309 15.71 6.49 0.87
C ASP A 309 16.57 5.61 1.78
N ASP A 310 17.87 5.85 1.73
CA ASP A 310 18.86 5.14 2.51
C ASP A 310 18.75 5.50 3.99
N THR A 311 18.44 4.52 4.83
CA THR A 311 18.25 4.72 6.28
C THR A 311 19.52 5.18 6.99
N ASP A 312 20.71 4.93 6.43
CA ASP A 312 21.99 5.38 7.01
C ASP A 312 22.20 6.88 6.84
N THR A 313 21.64 7.44 5.77
CA THR A 313 21.82 8.86 5.41
C THR A 313 20.57 9.70 5.62
N SER A 314 19.42 9.07 5.89
CA SER A 314 18.13 9.71 6.08
C SER A 314 17.66 9.56 7.53
N PRO A 315 17.98 10.48 8.45
CA PRO A 315 17.64 10.37 9.88
C PRO A 315 16.15 10.23 10.13
N GLU A 316 15.32 10.67 9.19
CA GLU A 316 13.86 10.62 9.26
C GLU A 316 13.28 9.23 9.02
N GLU A 317 14.08 8.28 8.51
CA GLU A 317 13.74 6.86 8.39
C GLU A 317 14.05 6.06 9.67
N LYS A 318 14.61 6.70 10.70
CA LYS A 318 14.91 6.01 11.95
C LYS A 318 13.65 5.41 12.59
N ASP A 319 13.72 4.14 13.01
CA ASP A 319 12.61 3.36 13.56
C ASP A 319 11.40 3.27 12.60
N ARG A 320 11.65 3.31 11.28
CA ARG A 320 10.66 3.17 10.21
C ARG A 320 11.04 2.03 9.26
N ALA A 321 10.08 1.61 8.44
CA ALA A 321 10.16 0.37 7.68
C ALA A 321 10.45 -0.83 8.58
N ASP A 322 9.87 -0.78 9.78
CA ASP A 322 10.12 -1.69 10.89
C ASP A 322 8.82 -2.19 11.50
N ILE A 323 8.89 -3.34 12.14
CA ILE A 323 7.95 -3.72 13.18
C ILE A 323 8.64 -3.51 14.52
N LEU A 324 8.09 -2.58 15.31
CA LEU A 324 8.57 -2.28 16.64
C LEU A 324 7.89 -3.19 17.66
N GLN A 325 8.62 -3.54 18.72
CA GLN A 325 8.06 -4.25 19.87
C GLN A 325 8.20 -3.44 21.15
N PHE A 326 7.22 -3.62 22.05
CA PHE A 326 7.12 -2.97 23.34
C PHE A 326 6.54 -3.97 24.36
N THR A 327 6.63 -3.64 25.67
CA THR A 327 5.72 -4.25 26.64
C THR A 327 4.29 -3.77 26.41
N PRO A 328 3.26 -4.43 26.94
CA PRO A 328 1.88 -3.94 26.84
C PRO A 328 1.67 -2.51 27.39
N GLU A 329 2.54 -2.05 28.29
CA GLU A 329 2.54 -0.70 28.84
C GLU A 329 3.28 0.32 27.96
N GLY A 330 3.71 -0.06 26.75
CA GLY A 330 4.40 0.81 25.81
C GLY A 330 5.86 1.11 26.16
N LYS A 331 6.50 0.27 26.98
CA LYS A 331 7.90 0.41 27.41
C LYS A 331 8.82 -0.56 26.68
N ASP A 332 10.15 -0.42 26.92
CA ASP A 332 11.20 -1.31 26.42
C ASP A 332 11.21 -1.50 24.90
N LYS A 333 11.07 -0.37 24.18
CA LYS A 333 11.08 -0.32 22.71
C LYS A 333 12.30 -1.04 22.12
N LYS A 334 12.06 -1.93 21.17
CA LYS A 334 13.06 -2.60 20.33
C LYS A 334 12.52 -2.74 18.91
N ILE A 335 13.41 -2.90 17.94
CA ILE A 335 13.06 -3.33 16.59
C ILE A 335 12.89 -4.85 16.64
N PHE A 336 11.69 -5.33 16.28
CA PHE A 336 11.39 -6.77 16.20
C PHE A 336 11.85 -7.34 14.87
N ALA A 337 11.56 -6.64 13.76
CA ALA A 337 12.03 -6.96 12.41
C ALA A 337 12.17 -5.66 11.61
N TYR A 338 13.02 -5.64 10.60
CA TYR A 338 13.38 -4.43 9.86
C TYR A 338 13.50 -4.64 8.35
N GLY A 339 13.54 -3.53 7.61
CA GLY A 339 13.60 -3.57 6.16
C GLY A 339 12.27 -4.01 5.54
N ILE A 340 11.16 -3.78 6.24
CA ILE A 340 9.80 -4.03 5.79
C ILE A 340 9.17 -2.69 5.40
N ARG A 341 9.24 -2.32 4.12
CA ARG A 341 8.93 -0.96 3.66
C ARG A 341 7.65 -0.38 4.26
N ASN A 342 6.54 -1.07 4.15
CA ASN A 342 5.27 -0.62 4.70
C ASN A 342 4.39 -1.83 5.09
N ALA A 343 4.65 -2.40 6.26
CA ALA A 343 3.74 -3.35 6.86
C ALA A 343 2.46 -2.63 7.29
N VAL A 344 1.33 -2.95 6.68
CA VAL A 344 0.06 -2.27 6.96
C VAL A 344 -0.82 -3.08 7.89
N GLY A 345 -1.04 -4.35 7.59
CA GLY A 345 -1.81 -5.26 8.43
C GLY A 345 -0.90 -6.20 9.21
N LEU A 346 -1.16 -6.35 10.50
CA LEU A 346 -0.54 -7.33 11.38
C LEU A 346 -1.57 -8.35 11.85
N ALA A 347 -1.20 -9.62 11.87
CA ALA A 347 -2.01 -10.67 12.48
C ALA A 347 -1.12 -11.69 13.18
N VAL A 348 -1.58 -12.21 14.32
CA VAL A 348 -0.90 -13.29 15.04
C VAL A 348 -1.64 -14.59 14.74
N ASP A 349 -0.91 -15.56 14.20
CA ASP A 349 -1.47 -16.89 13.93
C ASP A 349 -2.03 -17.50 15.23
N PRO A 350 -3.33 -17.77 15.30
CA PRO A 350 -3.95 -18.30 16.52
C PRO A 350 -3.43 -19.70 16.89
N LYS A 351 -2.90 -20.45 15.93
CA LYS A 351 -2.37 -21.79 16.12
C LYS A 351 -0.90 -21.79 16.57
N THR A 352 -0.03 -21.10 15.83
CA THR A 352 1.43 -21.09 16.09
C THR A 352 1.88 -19.97 17.00
N GLY A 353 1.18 -18.81 17.00
CA GLY A 353 1.59 -17.58 17.68
C GLY A 353 2.60 -16.75 16.90
N GLU A 354 2.94 -17.14 15.68
CA GLU A 354 3.81 -16.37 14.79
C GLU A 354 3.12 -15.08 14.36
N LEU A 355 3.88 -14.00 14.31
CA LEU A 355 3.43 -12.73 13.73
C LEU A 355 3.50 -12.80 12.21
N TRP A 356 2.47 -12.30 11.53
CA TRP A 356 2.40 -12.16 10.09
C TRP A 356 2.09 -10.72 9.71
N CYS A 357 2.50 -10.31 8.51
CA CYS A 357 2.18 -8.99 7.97
C CYS A 357 1.89 -9.03 6.47
N SER A 358 1.06 -8.08 6.03
CA SER A 358 0.90 -7.67 4.63
C SER A 358 1.70 -6.41 4.36
N VAL A 359 2.37 -6.33 3.22
CA VAL A 359 3.38 -5.31 2.95
C VAL A 359 3.22 -4.71 1.56
N ASN A 360 3.30 -3.37 1.50
CA ASN A 360 3.41 -2.63 0.25
C ASN A 360 4.87 -2.29 -0.03
N GLU A 361 5.35 -2.70 -1.18
CA GLU A 361 6.72 -2.49 -1.63
C GLU A 361 6.93 -1.18 -2.40
N ARG A 362 8.19 -0.94 -2.78
CA ARG A 362 8.62 0.31 -3.40
C ARG A 362 8.14 0.46 -4.85
N ASP A 363 7.95 1.70 -5.27
CA ASP A 363 7.51 2.11 -6.60
C ASP A 363 8.69 2.50 -7.50
N GLY A 364 8.46 2.57 -8.81
CA GLY A 364 9.38 3.20 -9.76
C GLY A 364 10.43 2.27 -10.36
N LEU A 365 10.24 0.94 -10.33
CA LEU A 365 11.07 -0.02 -11.07
C LEU A 365 10.37 -0.66 -12.27
N GLY A 366 9.18 -0.18 -12.59
CA GLY A 366 8.32 -0.67 -13.67
C GLY A 366 7.01 -1.25 -13.16
N ASP A 367 6.08 -1.54 -14.07
CA ASP A 367 4.74 -2.03 -13.76
C ASP A 367 4.71 -3.40 -13.05
N ASN A 368 5.73 -4.23 -13.26
CA ASN A 368 5.80 -5.57 -12.69
C ASN A 368 6.92 -5.73 -11.64
N LEU A 369 7.32 -4.61 -10.96
CA LEU A 369 8.35 -4.60 -9.92
C LEU A 369 8.22 -3.36 -9.01
N VAL A 370 8.27 -3.45 -7.67
CA VAL A 370 8.52 -4.63 -6.83
C VAL A 370 7.17 -5.20 -6.39
N PRO A 371 7.00 -6.53 -6.28
CA PRO A 371 5.76 -7.13 -5.81
C PRO A 371 5.48 -6.78 -4.34
N ASP A 372 4.20 -6.61 -4.02
CA ASP A 372 3.73 -6.63 -2.64
C ASP A 372 3.77 -8.07 -2.10
N TYR A 373 3.60 -8.27 -0.79
CA TYR A 373 3.71 -9.60 -0.23
C TYR A 373 2.99 -9.79 1.11
N ILE A 374 2.75 -11.06 1.45
CA ILE A 374 2.31 -11.50 2.78
C ILE A 374 3.36 -12.47 3.32
N THR A 375 3.78 -12.30 4.58
CA THR A 375 4.83 -13.14 5.17
C THR A 375 4.69 -13.27 6.69
N HIS A 376 5.20 -14.37 7.23
CA HIS A 376 5.50 -14.45 8.67
C HIS A 376 6.70 -13.55 8.98
N VAL A 377 6.77 -13.09 10.21
CA VAL A 377 7.80 -12.14 10.66
C VAL A 377 8.72 -12.79 11.67
N GLU A 378 9.98 -12.94 11.31
CA GLU A 378 11.01 -13.52 12.17
C GLU A 378 11.61 -12.48 13.12
N PRO A 379 11.83 -12.83 14.40
CA PRO A 379 12.55 -11.94 15.32
C PRO A 379 13.96 -11.62 14.82
N GLY A 380 14.29 -10.33 14.66
CA GLY A 380 15.56 -9.87 14.09
C GLY A 380 15.65 -10.03 12.57
N GLY A 381 14.57 -10.45 11.90
CA GLY A 381 14.54 -10.67 10.46
C GLY A 381 14.72 -9.39 9.64
N PHE A 382 15.45 -9.51 8.53
CA PHE A 382 15.66 -8.45 7.55
C PHE A 382 14.95 -8.79 6.23
N TYR A 383 14.07 -7.91 5.75
CA TYR A 383 13.24 -8.13 4.57
C TYR A 383 13.68 -7.34 3.34
N GLY A 384 14.77 -6.57 3.44
CA GLY A 384 15.49 -6.02 2.30
C GLY A 384 15.46 -4.51 2.16
N TRP A 385 14.31 -3.86 2.33
CA TRP A 385 14.20 -2.41 2.13
C TRP A 385 15.19 -1.61 3.00
N PRO A 386 15.84 -0.55 2.52
CA PRO A 386 15.74 0.02 1.17
C PRO A 386 16.75 -0.58 0.16
N TRP A 387 17.70 -1.39 0.60
CA TRP A 387 18.89 -1.78 -0.18
C TRP A 387 18.68 -3.01 -1.05
N TRP A 388 17.78 -3.90 -0.63
CA TRP A 388 17.49 -5.17 -1.25
C TRP A 388 15.97 -5.39 -1.35
N TYR A 389 15.51 -6.33 -2.18
CA TYR A 389 14.11 -6.76 -2.26
C TYR A 389 14.00 -8.21 -2.71
N MET A 390 12.95 -8.88 -2.34
CA MET A 390 12.62 -10.26 -2.75
C MET A 390 13.83 -11.20 -2.72
N GLY A 391 14.47 -11.34 -1.58
CA GLY A 391 15.70 -12.08 -1.41
C GLY A 391 16.93 -11.29 -1.89
N GLN A 392 17.68 -11.85 -2.83
CA GLN A 392 19.01 -11.32 -3.19
C GLN A 392 19.02 -10.25 -4.30
N HIS A 393 17.90 -9.62 -4.62
CA HIS A 393 17.85 -8.54 -5.60
C HIS A 393 18.29 -7.22 -4.95
N GLN A 394 19.38 -6.65 -5.46
CA GLN A 394 19.82 -5.34 -4.99
C GLN A 394 19.01 -4.24 -5.66
N ASP A 395 18.52 -3.27 -4.86
CA ASP A 395 17.87 -2.08 -5.41
C ASP A 395 18.87 -1.28 -6.24
N PRO A 396 18.55 -0.94 -7.51
CA PRO A 396 19.47 -0.23 -8.40
C PRO A 396 19.87 1.16 -7.89
N ARG A 397 19.04 1.83 -7.06
CA ARG A 397 19.37 3.12 -6.43
C ARG A 397 20.47 2.97 -5.37
N HIS A 398 20.59 1.78 -4.80
CA HIS A 398 21.54 1.47 -3.73
C HIS A 398 22.63 0.48 -4.16
N GLN A 399 22.95 0.47 -5.46
CA GLN A 399 23.96 -0.43 -6.02
C GLN A 399 25.27 -0.39 -5.24
N GLY A 400 25.73 -1.55 -4.79
CA GLY A 400 26.99 -1.71 -4.04
C GLY A 400 26.92 -1.41 -2.55
N LYS A 401 25.77 -0.93 -2.02
CA LYS A 401 25.58 -0.71 -0.59
C LYS A 401 25.21 -2.01 0.12
N HIS A 402 25.66 -2.18 1.34
CA HIS A 402 25.33 -3.27 2.25
C HIS A 402 25.44 -4.68 1.63
N PRO A 403 26.57 -5.03 0.97
CA PRO A 403 26.72 -6.36 0.39
C PRO A 403 26.67 -7.49 1.45
N GLU A 404 27.00 -7.17 2.71
CA GLU A 404 26.94 -8.09 3.86
C GLU A 404 25.50 -8.48 4.27
N LEU A 405 24.50 -7.76 3.79
CA LEU A 405 23.09 -8.06 4.04
C LEU A 405 22.47 -8.98 2.97
N LYS A 406 23.12 -9.15 1.83
CA LYS A 406 22.58 -9.92 0.70
C LYS A 406 22.00 -11.28 1.11
N ASP A 407 22.77 -12.04 1.89
CA ASP A 407 22.40 -13.40 2.29
C ASP A 407 21.52 -13.43 3.56
N LYS A 408 21.15 -12.27 4.09
CA LYS A 408 20.28 -12.12 5.25
C LYS A 408 18.86 -11.73 4.90
N VAL A 409 18.62 -11.36 3.65
CA VAL A 409 17.29 -10.95 3.20
C VAL A 409 16.35 -12.14 3.19
N ILE A 410 15.31 -12.07 3.99
CA ILE A 410 14.24 -13.07 4.03
C ILE A 410 13.36 -12.91 2.79
N THR A 411 13.18 -13.99 2.06
CA THR A 411 12.21 -14.05 0.96
C THR A 411 10.81 -14.24 1.55
N PRO A 412 9.83 -13.41 1.18
CA PRO A 412 8.47 -13.53 1.69
C PRO A 412 7.79 -14.88 1.34
N ASP A 413 6.84 -15.31 2.19
CA ASP A 413 6.10 -16.57 1.98
C ASP A 413 5.18 -16.51 0.76
N VAL A 414 4.53 -15.39 0.51
CA VAL A 414 3.57 -15.19 -0.60
C VAL A 414 3.88 -13.88 -1.30
N VAL A 415 4.35 -14.00 -2.52
CA VAL A 415 4.59 -12.87 -3.42
C VAL A 415 3.29 -12.57 -4.16
N LEU A 416 2.82 -11.33 -4.06
CA LEU A 416 1.58 -10.85 -4.67
C LEU A 416 1.84 -10.18 -6.03
N GLN A 417 0.80 -9.63 -6.65
CA GLN A 417 1.01 -8.75 -7.81
C GLN A 417 1.70 -7.46 -7.37
N PRO A 418 2.62 -6.94 -8.16
CA PRO A 418 3.19 -5.62 -7.92
C PRO A 418 2.11 -4.56 -7.89
N HIS A 419 2.21 -3.66 -6.90
CA HIS A 419 1.32 -2.51 -6.73
C HIS A 419 -0.12 -2.85 -6.31
N ASN A 420 -0.40 -4.05 -5.81
CA ASN A 420 -1.71 -4.45 -5.30
C ASN A 420 -2.17 -3.58 -4.12
N ALA A 421 -1.24 -3.01 -3.37
CA ALA A 421 -1.47 -2.30 -2.13
C ALA A 421 -2.16 -3.18 -1.08
N SER A 422 -1.51 -4.30 -0.70
CA SER A 422 -1.99 -5.22 0.32
C SER A 422 -2.05 -4.53 1.69
N LEU A 423 -3.22 -4.52 2.33
CA LEU A 423 -3.45 -3.75 3.55
C LEU A 423 -3.74 -4.63 4.75
N GLU A 424 -4.97 -4.72 5.26
CA GLU A 424 -5.26 -5.55 6.43
C GLU A 424 -5.36 -7.03 6.05
N MET A 425 -4.94 -7.89 6.98
CA MET A 425 -5.07 -9.33 6.87
C MET A 425 -5.62 -9.94 8.17
N THR A 426 -6.28 -11.08 8.05
CA THR A 426 -6.78 -11.85 9.19
C THR A 426 -6.68 -13.35 8.93
N PHE A 427 -6.49 -14.13 9.98
CA PHE A 427 -6.62 -15.59 9.93
C PHE A 427 -8.09 -15.97 10.06
N TYR A 428 -8.57 -16.91 9.24
CA TYR A 428 -9.92 -17.40 9.37
C TYR A 428 -10.00 -18.48 10.48
N ASP A 429 -10.56 -18.10 11.60
CA ASP A 429 -10.86 -18.95 12.74
C ASP A 429 -12.38 -19.16 12.96
N GLY A 430 -13.20 -18.63 12.04
CA GLY A 430 -14.66 -18.80 12.04
C GLY A 430 -15.08 -20.24 11.76
N LYS A 431 -16.34 -20.54 12.02
CA LYS A 431 -16.91 -21.89 11.81
C LYS A 431 -18.00 -21.94 10.72
N GLN A 432 -18.22 -20.81 10.03
CA GLN A 432 -19.27 -20.71 9.03
C GLN A 432 -18.79 -21.18 7.65
N PHE A 433 -17.56 -20.84 7.27
CA PHE A 433 -16.98 -21.28 6.00
C PHE A 433 -16.63 -22.76 6.02
N PRO A 434 -16.53 -23.43 4.88
CA PRO A 434 -16.08 -24.82 4.79
C PRO A 434 -14.75 -25.07 5.54
N ALA A 435 -14.56 -26.31 5.99
CA ALA A 435 -13.41 -26.67 6.81
C ALA A 435 -12.05 -26.40 6.15
N GLU A 436 -11.99 -26.37 4.84
CA GLU A 436 -10.80 -26.07 4.04
C GLU A 436 -10.30 -24.63 4.18
N TYR A 437 -11.15 -23.73 4.66
CA TYR A 437 -10.77 -22.32 4.94
C TYR A 437 -10.15 -22.12 6.31
N GLN A 438 -10.19 -23.13 7.17
CA GLN A 438 -9.71 -23.01 8.55
C GLN A 438 -8.21 -22.75 8.64
N GLY A 439 -7.84 -21.59 9.21
CA GLY A 439 -6.46 -21.16 9.37
C GLY A 439 -5.86 -20.50 8.13
N ASP A 440 -6.61 -20.36 7.04
CA ASP A 440 -6.19 -19.58 5.89
C ASP A 440 -6.19 -18.07 6.21
N ILE A 441 -5.45 -17.31 5.42
CA ILE A 441 -5.38 -15.86 5.55
C ILE A 441 -6.34 -15.25 4.52
N PHE A 442 -7.11 -14.24 4.95
CA PHE A 442 -7.79 -13.31 4.08
C PHE A 442 -7.08 -11.96 4.17
N ALA A 443 -6.80 -11.34 3.02
CA ALA A 443 -6.15 -10.04 2.94
C ALA A 443 -6.87 -9.13 1.95
N SER A 444 -6.92 -7.83 2.27
CA SER A 444 -7.52 -6.82 1.42
C SER A 444 -6.45 -6.19 0.53
N GLU A 445 -6.70 -6.22 -0.77
CA GLU A 445 -5.89 -5.57 -1.80
C GLU A 445 -6.58 -4.26 -2.20
N HIS A 446 -6.00 -3.13 -1.80
CA HIS A 446 -6.61 -1.81 -1.99
C HIS A 446 -6.64 -1.35 -3.44
N GLY A 447 -5.78 -1.95 -4.26
CA GLY A 447 -5.66 -1.74 -5.68
C GLY A 447 -4.64 -0.68 -6.08
N SER A 448 -4.08 -0.88 -7.27
CA SER A 448 -2.97 -0.09 -7.81
C SER A 448 -3.37 1.35 -8.15
N TRP A 449 -2.45 2.27 -7.92
CA TRP A 449 -2.51 3.65 -8.40
C TRP A 449 -1.38 3.96 -9.40
N ASN A 450 -0.43 3.06 -9.52
CA ASN A 450 0.83 3.22 -10.24
C ASN A 450 1.15 2.01 -11.13
N LYS A 451 0.14 1.47 -11.81
CA LYS A 451 0.26 0.41 -12.81
C LYS A 451 -0.53 0.78 -14.06
N ALA A 452 0.01 0.49 -15.25
CA ALA A 452 -0.61 0.88 -16.53
C ALA A 452 -2.01 0.28 -16.70
N VAL A 453 -2.16 -1.00 -16.41
CA VAL A 453 -3.46 -1.66 -16.29
C VAL A 453 -3.67 -2.06 -14.83
N ARG A 454 -4.77 -1.61 -14.27
CA ARG A 454 -5.14 -1.72 -12.87
C ARG A 454 -5.15 -3.16 -12.36
N VAL A 455 -4.72 -3.38 -11.11
CA VAL A 455 -4.67 -4.70 -10.45
C VAL A 455 -5.11 -4.55 -9.00
N GLY A 456 -5.59 -5.65 -8.39
CA GLY A 456 -6.14 -5.65 -7.05
C GLY A 456 -7.54 -5.02 -7.01
N TYR A 457 -7.91 -4.35 -5.93
CA TYR A 457 -9.29 -3.95 -5.61
C TYR A 457 -10.14 -5.15 -5.28
N GLU A 458 -9.62 -5.98 -4.38
CA GLU A 458 -10.23 -7.26 -4.05
C GLU A 458 -9.90 -7.70 -2.61
N VAL A 459 -10.49 -8.80 -2.19
CA VAL A 459 -9.99 -9.57 -1.06
C VAL A 459 -9.49 -10.90 -1.60
N ILE A 460 -8.28 -11.25 -1.23
CA ILE A 460 -7.66 -12.53 -1.56
C ILE A 460 -7.73 -13.51 -0.39
N ARG A 461 -7.67 -14.80 -0.70
CA ARG A 461 -7.44 -15.90 0.24
C ARG A 461 -6.05 -16.47 0.01
N VAL A 462 -5.26 -16.64 1.05
CA VAL A 462 -3.99 -17.38 1.02
C VAL A 462 -4.20 -18.73 1.68
N PRO A 463 -4.25 -19.84 0.92
CA PRO A 463 -4.36 -21.17 1.46
C PRO A 463 -3.10 -21.53 2.25
N ARG A 464 -3.27 -22.00 3.49
CA ARG A 464 -2.14 -22.42 4.34
C ARG A 464 -2.03 -23.94 4.49
N HIS A 465 -2.97 -24.67 3.95
CA HIS A 465 -3.06 -26.11 4.05
C HIS A 465 -2.84 -26.62 5.49
N GLN A 466 -2.91 -27.91 5.70
CA GLN A 466 -2.75 -28.52 7.03
C GLN A 466 -1.35 -28.32 7.65
N THR A 467 -0.35 -27.95 6.85
CA THR A 467 1.03 -27.73 7.30
C THR A 467 1.20 -26.41 8.08
N GLY A 468 0.26 -25.49 7.99
CA GLY A 468 0.34 -24.16 8.60
C GLY A 468 1.28 -23.17 7.90
N ARG A 469 1.94 -23.57 6.80
CA ARG A 469 2.75 -22.70 5.94
C ARG A 469 1.97 -22.37 4.67
N ALA A 470 2.13 -21.15 4.16
CA ALA A 470 1.62 -20.77 2.85
C ALA A 470 2.42 -21.46 1.73
N SER A 471 1.73 -21.83 0.64
CA SER A 471 2.36 -22.48 -0.53
C SER A 471 2.94 -21.47 -1.52
N GLY A 472 2.81 -20.19 -1.25
CA GLY A 472 3.09 -19.10 -2.18
C GLY A 472 1.95 -18.81 -3.15
N GLU A 473 0.84 -19.52 -3.03
CA GLU A 473 -0.37 -19.32 -3.81
C GLU A 473 -1.37 -18.41 -3.08
N TYR A 474 -2.18 -17.68 -3.86
CA TYR A 474 -3.33 -16.97 -3.36
C TYR A 474 -4.50 -17.07 -4.36
N GLU A 475 -5.70 -16.88 -3.88
CA GLU A 475 -6.96 -17.03 -4.62
C GLU A 475 -7.74 -15.72 -4.56
N ASP A 476 -8.27 -15.25 -5.71
CA ASP A 476 -9.22 -14.15 -5.74
C ASP A 476 -10.51 -14.59 -5.01
N PHE A 477 -10.88 -13.93 -3.93
CA PHE A 477 -12.03 -14.33 -3.12
C PHE A 477 -13.23 -13.40 -3.27
N LEU A 478 -13.02 -12.09 -3.22
CA LEU A 478 -14.06 -11.06 -3.35
C LEU A 478 -13.59 -9.98 -4.32
N THR A 479 -14.20 -9.89 -5.50
CA THR A 479 -13.79 -9.01 -6.60
C THR A 479 -14.93 -8.12 -7.08
N GLY A 480 -14.73 -7.38 -8.19
CA GLY A 480 -15.79 -6.67 -8.90
C GLY A 480 -15.95 -5.20 -8.52
N PHE A 481 -14.96 -4.60 -7.87
CA PHE A 481 -14.94 -3.19 -7.48
C PHE A 481 -14.45 -2.24 -8.58
N VAL A 482 -13.89 -2.76 -9.66
CA VAL A 482 -13.37 -2.02 -10.81
C VAL A 482 -14.41 -1.97 -11.92
N ILE A 483 -14.65 -0.79 -12.49
CA ILE A 483 -15.52 -0.58 -13.66
C ILE A 483 -14.71 -0.68 -14.94
N ASP A 484 -13.60 0.07 -14.97
CA ASP A 484 -12.68 0.14 -16.09
C ASP A 484 -11.27 0.57 -15.60
N ASN A 485 -10.34 0.81 -16.53
CA ASN A 485 -8.98 1.19 -16.15
C ASN A 485 -8.86 2.60 -15.53
N GLU A 486 -9.94 3.35 -15.41
CA GLU A 486 -9.97 4.69 -14.83
C GLU A 486 -10.83 4.75 -13.57
N HIS A 487 -11.96 4.03 -13.56
CA HIS A 487 -13.01 4.15 -12.56
C HIS A 487 -13.13 2.92 -11.67
N VAL A 488 -13.24 3.17 -10.38
CA VAL A 488 -13.51 2.16 -9.34
C VAL A 488 -14.63 2.65 -8.44
N TRP A 489 -15.43 1.73 -7.88
CA TRP A 489 -16.51 2.08 -6.96
C TRP A 489 -16.28 1.55 -5.54
N GLY A 490 -15.27 0.72 -5.34
CA GLY A 490 -14.87 0.19 -4.03
C GLY A 490 -13.38 -0.04 -3.96
N ARG A 491 -12.83 0.02 -2.74
CA ARG A 491 -11.42 -0.20 -2.41
C ARG A 491 -11.34 -0.92 -1.06
N PRO A 492 -11.25 -2.25 -1.02
CA PRO A 492 -11.12 -3.02 0.22
C PRO A 492 -9.90 -2.60 1.03
N VAL A 493 -10.06 -2.45 2.35
CA VAL A 493 -9.02 -2.04 3.27
C VAL A 493 -8.92 -2.95 4.47
N GLY A 494 -10.01 -3.05 5.23
CA GLY A 494 -10.09 -3.81 6.46
C GLY A 494 -10.76 -5.16 6.24
N VAL A 495 -10.29 -6.19 6.92
CA VAL A 495 -10.89 -7.51 6.88
C VAL A 495 -10.85 -8.17 8.26
N THR A 496 -12.01 -8.70 8.72
CA THR A 496 -12.09 -9.40 10.02
C THR A 496 -13.15 -10.49 9.99
N VAL A 497 -13.00 -11.48 10.85
CA VAL A 497 -13.99 -12.55 11.03
C VAL A 497 -15.01 -12.13 12.08
N ALA A 498 -16.28 -12.06 11.72
CA ALA A 498 -17.36 -11.78 12.64
C ALA A 498 -17.64 -12.97 13.56
N LYS A 499 -18.36 -12.72 14.65
CA LYS A 499 -18.68 -13.78 15.66
C LYS A 499 -19.45 -14.96 15.09
N ASP A 500 -20.27 -14.74 14.08
CA ASP A 500 -21.04 -15.78 13.39
C ASP A 500 -20.20 -16.57 12.36
N GLY A 501 -18.93 -16.19 12.17
CA GLY A 501 -18.00 -16.79 11.22
C GLY A 501 -18.06 -16.20 9.82
N SER A 502 -18.91 -15.20 9.55
CA SER A 502 -18.86 -14.44 8.30
C SER A 502 -17.62 -13.54 8.25
N LEU A 503 -17.18 -13.17 7.05
CA LEU A 503 -16.11 -12.20 6.84
C LEU A 503 -16.72 -10.81 6.66
N LEU A 504 -16.19 -9.81 7.37
CA LEU A 504 -16.52 -8.40 7.16
C LEU A 504 -15.37 -7.71 6.46
N VAL A 505 -15.69 -7.00 5.39
CA VAL A 505 -14.74 -6.28 4.55
C VAL A 505 -15.08 -4.81 4.54
N VAL A 506 -14.15 -4.00 5.00
CA VAL A 506 -14.27 -2.54 5.02
C VAL A 506 -13.77 -1.97 3.70
N ASP A 507 -14.55 -1.06 3.12
CA ASP A 507 -14.29 -0.39 1.84
C ASP A 507 -14.24 1.13 2.06
N ASP A 508 -13.08 1.75 1.91
CA ASP A 508 -12.90 3.17 2.18
C ASP A 508 -13.35 4.08 1.03
N ALA A 509 -13.46 3.56 -0.17
CA ALA A 509 -13.95 4.31 -1.33
C ALA A 509 -15.47 4.54 -1.25
N SER A 510 -16.22 3.50 -0.92
CA SER A 510 -17.69 3.60 -0.78
C SER A 510 -18.14 3.97 0.64
N GLY A 511 -17.24 3.95 1.64
CA GLY A 511 -17.60 4.15 3.04
C GLY A 511 -18.50 3.05 3.58
N SER A 512 -18.29 1.81 3.12
CA SER A 512 -19.15 0.66 3.40
C SER A 512 -18.42 -0.45 4.16
N ILE A 513 -19.23 -1.36 4.75
CA ILE A 513 -18.77 -2.65 5.25
C ILE A 513 -19.57 -3.72 4.54
N TRP A 514 -18.90 -4.60 3.83
CA TRP A 514 -19.47 -5.77 3.16
C TRP A 514 -19.38 -6.98 4.07
N ARG A 515 -20.44 -7.78 4.11
CA ARG A 515 -20.47 -9.05 4.83
C ARG A 515 -20.50 -10.18 3.83
N VAL A 516 -19.55 -11.11 3.95
CA VAL A 516 -19.50 -12.33 3.14
C VAL A 516 -19.81 -13.52 4.03
N SER A 517 -20.88 -14.23 3.73
CA SER A 517 -21.35 -15.39 4.49
C SER A 517 -21.45 -16.62 3.60
N TYR A 518 -21.19 -17.81 4.16
CA TYR A 518 -21.35 -19.06 3.43
C TYR A 518 -22.76 -19.62 3.67
N THR A 519 -23.46 -19.90 2.59
CA THR A 519 -24.84 -20.41 2.63
C THR A 519 -24.94 -21.88 2.18
N GLY A 520 -23.89 -22.42 1.57
CA GLY A 520 -23.83 -23.80 1.09
C GLY A 520 -24.73 -24.07 -0.14
N LYS A 521 -25.20 -23.02 -0.82
CA LYS A 521 -26.14 -23.15 -1.96
C LYS A 521 -25.51 -22.67 -3.25
#